data_d62e2c1c3da79eff55b9b0fb7e8d1326
#
_entry.id   d62e2c1c3da79eff55b9b0fb7e8d1326
#
_cell.length_a   1.000
_cell.length_b   1.000
_cell.length_c   1.000
_cell.angle_alpha   90.00
_cell.angle_beta   90.00
_cell.angle_gamma   90.00
#
_symmetry.space_group_name_H-M   'P 1'
#
loop_
_entity.id
_entity.type
_entity.pdbx_description
1 polymer ?
#
loop_
_entity_poly.entity_id
_entity_poly.type
_entity_poly.pdbx_seq_one_letter_code
_entity_poly.pdbx_strand_id
1 'polypeptide(L)'
;DGIPVTVHYERNQNYALRPNQQDTIERFKQALAQGRSNLLMYAVMRFGKSFTSMCCAVEMDARLVLVVSAKADVKGEWKRTVESHVKFDGYSFLDSEALLQAEDTLTTTLQSGRAVVFLTLQDLMGETIKAKHRALFDSTIDLLLIDESHYGARAEEYGRVLRLTREKDIKTELRGIETAEDYEDNQELKTLKARVRIHLSGTPYRILMGSEFAEEDIIAFYQ
;
A
#
# COMPACT_ATOMS: atom_id res chain seq x y z
N ASP A 1 8.60 -32.40 0.91
CA ASP A 1 7.18 -32.44 0.49
C ASP A 1 6.36 -31.61 1.47
N GLY A 2 6.46 -30.27 1.35
CA GLY A 2 5.68 -29.35 2.16
C GLY A 2 4.23 -29.30 1.69
N ILE A 3 3.32 -29.79 2.52
CA ILE A 3 1.89 -29.56 2.34
C ILE A 3 1.67 -28.07 2.55
N PRO A 4 1.05 -27.32 1.60
CA PRO A 4 0.72 -25.95 1.83
C PRO A 4 -0.25 -25.84 3.01
N VAL A 5 0.22 -25.30 4.12
CA VAL A 5 -0.61 -25.03 5.28
C VAL A 5 -1.42 -23.78 4.95
N THR A 6 -2.68 -23.97 4.60
CA THR A 6 -3.62 -22.86 4.51
C THR A 6 -3.91 -22.41 5.94
N VAL A 7 -3.36 -21.26 6.34
CA VAL A 7 -3.64 -20.68 7.65
C VAL A 7 -5.03 -20.08 7.59
N HIS A 8 -5.98 -20.70 8.29
CA HIS A 8 -7.29 -20.11 8.50
C HIS A 8 -7.26 -19.27 9.77
N TYR A 9 -7.45 -17.95 9.62
CA TYR A 9 -7.62 -17.07 10.76
C TYR A 9 -9.04 -17.17 11.30
N GLU A 10 -9.20 -17.23 12.62
CA GLU A 10 -10.51 -17.09 13.25
C GLU A 10 -10.90 -15.61 13.25
N ARG A 11 -11.71 -15.21 12.24
CA ARG A 11 -12.22 -13.85 12.14
C ARG A 11 -13.54 -13.72 12.88
N ASN A 12 -13.53 -13.06 14.01
CA ASN A 12 -14.70 -12.87 14.88
C ASN A 12 -15.14 -11.41 15.03
N GLN A 13 -14.43 -10.48 14.43
CA GLN A 13 -14.84 -9.07 14.37
C GLN A 13 -15.77 -8.84 13.18
N ASN A 14 -16.90 -8.20 13.42
CA ASN A 14 -17.92 -7.93 12.40
C ASN A 14 -18.65 -6.60 12.66
N TYR A 15 -17.87 -5.52 12.78
CA TYR A 15 -18.46 -4.19 12.88
C TYR A 15 -18.71 -3.59 11.50
N ALA A 16 -19.75 -2.77 11.40
CA ALA A 16 -20.12 -2.11 10.17
C ALA A 16 -19.30 -0.84 9.93
N LEU A 17 -19.26 -0.40 8.67
CA LEU A 17 -18.73 0.91 8.30
C LEU A 17 -19.53 2.02 8.96
N ARG A 18 -18.84 2.98 9.56
CA ARG A 18 -19.44 4.24 10.00
C ARG A 18 -19.83 5.11 8.79
N PRO A 19 -20.75 6.07 8.93
CA PRO A 19 -21.21 6.89 7.79
C PRO A 19 -20.09 7.56 7.01
N ASN A 20 -19.06 8.10 7.68
CA ASN A 20 -17.92 8.73 7.03
C ASN A 20 -17.04 7.72 6.28
N GLN A 21 -16.91 6.51 6.79
CA GLN A 21 -16.21 5.41 6.10
C GLN A 21 -17.01 4.93 4.89
N GLN A 22 -18.34 4.83 5.03
CA GLN A 22 -19.22 4.48 3.91
C GLN A 22 -19.15 5.52 2.79
N ASP A 23 -19.16 6.81 3.12
CA ASP A 23 -18.96 7.89 2.16
C ASP A 23 -17.62 7.77 1.42
N THR A 24 -16.56 7.40 2.14
CA THR A 24 -15.24 7.17 1.55
C THR A 24 -15.29 6.05 0.51
N ILE A 25 -15.96 4.95 0.80
CA ILE A 25 -16.12 3.83 -0.13
C ILE A 25 -16.89 4.26 -1.38
N GLU A 26 -17.96 5.03 -1.22
CA GLU A 26 -18.73 5.54 -2.36
C GLU A 26 -17.90 6.48 -3.25
N ARG A 27 -17.12 7.37 -2.65
CA ARG A 27 -16.18 8.23 -3.39
C ARG A 27 -15.09 7.44 -4.08
N PHE A 28 -14.59 6.39 -3.45
CA PHE A 28 -13.63 5.46 -4.05
C PHE A 28 -14.21 4.79 -5.30
N LYS A 29 -15.42 4.27 -5.23
CA LYS A 29 -16.12 3.66 -6.36
C LYS A 29 -16.30 4.65 -7.51
N GLN A 30 -16.72 5.87 -7.21
CA GLN A 30 -16.88 6.94 -8.20
C GLN A 30 -15.56 7.30 -8.88
N ALA A 31 -14.46 7.40 -8.10
CA ALA A 31 -13.14 7.68 -8.65
C ALA A 31 -12.67 6.58 -9.61
N LEU A 32 -12.85 5.32 -9.25
CA LEU A 32 -12.53 4.18 -10.12
C LEU A 32 -13.38 4.20 -11.41
N ALA A 33 -14.68 4.50 -11.30
CA ALA A 33 -15.57 4.59 -12.46
C ALA A 33 -15.15 5.72 -13.43
N GLN A 34 -14.50 6.76 -12.93
CA GLN A 34 -13.94 7.85 -13.73
C GLN A 34 -12.52 7.55 -14.25
N GLY A 35 -11.99 6.36 -14.03
CA GLY A 35 -10.64 5.97 -14.45
C GLY A 35 -9.54 6.58 -13.59
N ARG A 36 -9.85 7.11 -12.42
CA ARG A 36 -8.86 7.67 -11.50
C ARG A 36 -8.18 6.58 -10.70
N SER A 37 -6.88 6.67 -10.53
CA SER A 37 -6.07 5.60 -9.94
C SER A 37 -5.05 6.07 -8.90
N ASN A 38 -4.87 7.38 -8.73
CA ASN A 38 -3.97 7.96 -7.73
C ASN A 38 -4.78 8.81 -6.77
N LEU A 39 -5.13 8.22 -5.62
CA LEU A 39 -6.16 8.73 -4.74
C LEU A 39 -5.58 9.16 -3.39
N LEU A 40 -6.29 10.06 -2.71
CA LEU A 40 -5.93 10.57 -1.39
C LEU A 40 -7.04 10.29 -0.38
N MET A 41 -6.67 9.66 0.73
CA MET A 41 -7.50 9.53 1.93
C MET A 41 -6.86 10.36 3.04
N TYR A 42 -7.40 11.55 3.26
CA TYR A 42 -7.02 12.38 4.39
C TYR A 42 -7.96 12.15 5.55
N ALA A 43 -7.45 11.63 6.62
CA ALA A 43 -8.23 11.37 7.82
C ALA A 43 -7.36 11.38 9.07
N VAL A 44 -7.88 11.99 10.11
CA VAL A 44 -7.22 12.05 11.43
C VAL A 44 -7.20 10.68 12.12
N MET A 45 -6.48 10.62 13.21
CA MET A 45 -6.49 9.45 14.10
C MET A 45 -7.93 9.04 14.45
N ARG A 46 -8.15 7.75 14.66
CA ARG A 46 -9.46 7.14 14.97
C ARG A 46 -10.47 7.10 13.81
N PHE A 47 -10.11 7.57 12.63
CA PHE A 47 -10.97 7.38 11.45
C PHE A 47 -11.10 5.89 11.08
N GLY A 48 -10.11 5.08 11.38
CA GLY A 48 -10.06 3.68 10.97
C GLY A 48 -9.53 3.53 9.55
N LYS A 49 -8.38 4.15 9.26
CA LYS A 49 -7.77 4.16 7.92
C LYS A 49 -7.46 2.76 7.40
N SER A 50 -6.92 1.88 8.24
CA SER A 50 -6.60 0.50 7.84
C SER A 50 -7.85 -0.29 7.47
N PHE A 51 -8.89 -0.23 8.29
CA PHE A 51 -10.17 -0.88 8.02
C PHE A 51 -10.83 -0.34 6.74
N THR A 52 -10.93 0.97 6.61
CA THR A 52 -11.54 1.61 5.44
C THR A 52 -10.77 1.30 4.16
N SER A 53 -9.43 1.31 4.23
CA SER A 53 -8.57 0.95 3.09
C SER A 53 -8.74 -0.50 2.67
N MET A 54 -8.87 -1.42 3.62
CA MET A 54 -9.15 -2.82 3.32
C MET A 54 -10.54 -3.02 2.74
N CYS A 55 -11.53 -2.22 3.15
CA CYS A 55 -12.84 -2.21 2.51
C CYS A 55 -12.77 -1.73 1.05
N CYS A 56 -11.90 -0.77 0.74
CA CYS A 56 -11.60 -0.38 -0.64
C CYS A 56 -11.00 -1.56 -1.42
N ALA A 57 -10.10 -2.32 -0.82
CA ALA A 57 -9.50 -3.50 -1.45
C ALA A 57 -10.57 -4.55 -1.80
N VAL A 58 -11.49 -4.82 -0.89
CA VAL A 58 -12.61 -5.73 -1.13
C VAL A 58 -13.51 -5.20 -2.25
N GLU A 59 -13.83 -3.92 -2.25
CA GLU A 59 -14.69 -3.28 -3.24
C GLU A 59 -14.14 -3.41 -4.67
N MET A 60 -12.84 -3.27 -4.86
CA MET A 60 -12.20 -3.42 -6.16
C MET A 60 -11.77 -4.86 -6.48
N ASP A 61 -12.09 -5.81 -5.61
CA ASP A 61 -11.68 -7.21 -5.75
C ASP A 61 -10.17 -7.42 -5.86
N ALA A 62 -9.40 -6.67 -5.07
CA ALA A 62 -7.94 -6.73 -5.09
C ALA A 62 -7.43 -8.08 -4.58
N ARG A 63 -6.59 -8.74 -5.37
CA ARG A 63 -5.91 -9.99 -4.98
C ARG A 63 -4.60 -9.73 -4.25
N LEU A 64 -3.85 -8.75 -4.68
CA LEU A 64 -2.58 -8.34 -4.08
C LEU A 64 -2.68 -6.89 -3.64
N VAL A 65 -2.62 -6.69 -2.33
CA VAL A 65 -2.55 -5.39 -1.68
C VAL A 65 -1.16 -5.22 -1.10
N LEU A 66 -0.50 -4.11 -1.40
CA LEU A 66 0.77 -3.74 -0.78
C LEU A 66 0.56 -2.51 0.10
N VAL A 67 0.92 -2.63 1.37
CA VAL A 67 0.98 -1.52 2.32
C VAL A 67 2.44 -1.13 2.52
N VAL A 68 2.76 0.12 2.27
CA VAL A 68 4.09 0.69 2.51
C VAL A 68 3.98 1.76 3.60
N SER A 69 4.77 1.63 4.64
CA SER A 69 4.80 2.59 5.74
C SER A 69 6.24 3.02 6.08
N ALA A 70 6.40 4.25 6.55
CA ALA A 70 7.70 4.73 7.07
C ALA A 70 8.10 4.03 8.36
N LYS A 71 7.12 3.49 9.10
CA LYS A 71 7.33 2.91 10.42
C LYS A 71 6.80 1.49 10.53
N ALA A 72 7.56 0.65 11.21
CA ALA A 72 7.17 -0.73 11.49
C ALA A 72 6.12 -0.83 12.61
N ASP A 73 5.95 0.18 13.44
CA ASP A 73 5.04 0.16 14.59
C ASP A 73 3.55 0.04 14.20
N VAL A 74 3.17 0.50 13.02
CA VAL A 74 1.80 0.35 12.51
C VAL A 74 1.49 -1.04 11.94
N LYS A 75 2.50 -1.90 11.80
CA LYS A 75 2.31 -3.27 11.28
C LYS A 75 1.28 -4.06 12.07
N GLY A 76 1.33 -3.98 13.38
CA GLY A 76 0.40 -4.69 14.27
C GLY A 76 -1.06 -4.29 14.06
N GLU A 77 -1.33 -3.01 13.80
CA GLU A 77 -2.67 -2.52 13.48
C GLU A 77 -3.18 -3.12 12.16
N TRP A 78 -2.37 -3.06 11.11
CA TRP A 78 -2.71 -3.64 9.81
C TRP A 78 -2.94 -5.15 9.90
N LYS A 79 -2.06 -5.86 10.59
CA LYS A 79 -2.19 -7.30 10.81
C LYS A 79 -3.50 -7.66 11.51
N ARG A 80 -3.82 -6.99 12.63
CA ARG A 80 -5.07 -7.22 13.35
C ARG A 80 -6.30 -6.94 12.49
N THR A 81 -6.28 -5.87 11.73
CA THR A 81 -7.38 -5.52 10.84
C THR A 81 -7.64 -6.63 9.81
N VAL A 82 -6.59 -7.06 9.11
CA VAL A 82 -6.71 -8.08 8.06
C VAL A 82 -7.11 -9.43 8.62
N GLU A 83 -6.56 -9.84 9.75
CA GLU A 83 -6.74 -11.19 10.31
C GLU A 83 -7.99 -11.31 11.18
N SER A 84 -8.60 -10.22 11.65
CA SER A 84 -9.67 -10.25 12.64
C SER A 84 -11.06 -10.04 12.08
N HIS A 85 -11.21 -9.26 11.01
CA HIS A 85 -12.51 -8.88 10.49
C HIS A 85 -13.01 -9.86 9.43
N VAL A 86 -14.27 -10.25 9.54
CA VAL A 86 -14.90 -11.26 8.65
C VAL A 86 -14.95 -10.84 7.18
N LYS A 87 -14.98 -9.52 6.90
CA LYS A 87 -14.94 -8.99 5.52
C LYS A 87 -13.67 -9.32 4.76
N PHE A 88 -12.57 -9.59 5.47
CA PHE A 88 -11.26 -9.83 4.86
C PHE A 88 -10.92 -11.31 4.80
N ASP A 89 -11.93 -12.15 4.87
CA ASP A 89 -11.78 -13.58 4.62
C ASP A 89 -11.15 -13.81 3.24
N GLY A 90 -10.20 -14.74 3.17
CA GLY A 90 -9.41 -15.01 1.97
C GLY A 90 -8.11 -14.21 1.87
N TYR A 91 -7.93 -13.14 2.64
CA TYR A 91 -6.67 -12.40 2.70
C TYR A 91 -5.72 -12.99 3.73
N SER A 92 -4.47 -13.20 3.34
CA SER A 92 -3.36 -13.54 4.23
C SER A 92 -2.46 -12.33 4.40
N PHE A 93 -2.09 -12.02 5.64
CA PHE A 93 -1.16 -10.94 5.94
C PHE A 93 0.28 -11.45 5.90
N LEU A 94 1.11 -10.83 5.07
CA LEU A 94 2.52 -11.19 4.90
C LEU A 94 3.39 -9.96 5.17
N ASP A 95 4.27 -10.07 6.16
CA ASP A 95 5.31 -9.08 6.39
C ASP A 95 6.63 -9.48 5.70
N SER A 96 7.66 -8.65 5.87
CA SER A 96 8.98 -8.93 5.30
C SER A 96 9.54 -10.27 5.76
N GLU A 97 9.39 -10.61 7.03
CA GLU A 97 9.88 -11.89 7.57
C GLU A 97 9.19 -13.09 6.92
N ALA A 98 7.88 -13.03 6.76
CA ALA A 98 7.12 -14.08 6.10
C ALA A 98 7.56 -14.28 4.64
N LEU A 99 7.78 -13.18 3.91
CA LEU A 99 8.27 -13.23 2.53
C LEU A 99 9.70 -13.78 2.41
N LEU A 100 10.51 -13.63 3.45
CA LEU A 100 11.89 -14.08 3.46
C LEU A 100 12.03 -15.56 3.84
N GLN A 101 10.99 -16.19 4.37
CA GLN A 101 11.04 -17.61 4.76
C GLN A 101 11.19 -18.55 3.57
N ALA A 102 10.53 -18.24 2.45
CA ALA A 102 10.63 -18.99 1.21
C ALA A 102 10.43 -18.07 0.00
N GLU A 103 11.15 -18.33 -1.09
CA GLU A 103 11.06 -17.53 -2.32
C GLU A 103 9.68 -17.56 -2.96
N ASP A 104 8.91 -18.61 -2.76
CA ASP A 104 7.60 -18.83 -3.35
C ASP A 104 6.42 -18.47 -2.43
N THR A 105 6.67 -17.89 -1.25
CA THR A 105 5.62 -17.56 -0.26
C THR A 105 4.50 -16.72 -0.88
N LEU A 106 4.84 -15.65 -1.56
CA LEU A 106 3.86 -14.77 -2.19
C LEU A 106 3.10 -15.50 -3.31
N THR A 107 3.81 -16.19 -4.19
CA THR A 107 3.20 -16.92 -5.31
C THR A 107 2.24 -17.99 -4.81
N THR A 108 2.66 -18.78 -3.82
CA THR A 108 1.83 -19.83 -3.22
C THR A 108 0.59 -19.23 -2.55
N THR A 109 0.73 -18.14 -1.83
CA THR A 109 -0.40 -17.44 -1.20
C THR A 109 -1.41 -16.96 -2.24
N LEU A 110 -0.95 -16.37 -3.34
CA LEU A 110 -1.80 -15.87 -4.41
C LEU A 110 -2.48 -17.00 -5.21
N GLN A 111 -1.91 -18.18 -5.25
CA GLN A 111 -2.54 -19.35 -5.88
C GLN A 111 -3.75 -19.87 -5.09
N SER A 112 -3.70 -19.77 -3.77
CA SER A 112 -4.75 -20.27 -2.88
C SER A 112 -5.71 -19.20 -2.36
N GLY A 113 -5.39 -17.91 -2.53
CA GLY A 113 -6.19 -16.82 -2.00
C GLY A 113 -5.64 -15.46 -2.39
N ARG A 114 -5.73 -14.53 -1.45
CA ARG A 114 -5.35 -13.12 -1.60
C ARG A 114 -4.30 -12.76 -0.56
N ALA A 115 -3.49 -11.76 -0.86
CA ALA A 115 -2.41 -11.33 0.02
C ALA A 115 -2.49 -9.84 0.33
N VAL A 116 -2.24 -9.50 1.58
CA VAL A 116 -1.86 -8.16 2.02
C VAL A 116 -0.42 -8.22 2.47
N VAL A 117 0.45 -7.57 1.71
CA VAL A 117 1.89 -7.48 2.02
C VAL A 117 2.14 -6.16 2.74
N PHE A 118 2.81 -6.21 3.88
CA PHE A 118 3.24 -5.02 4.60
C PHE A 118 4.76 -4.89 4.55
N LEU A 119 5.24 -3.79 3.99
CA LEU A 119 6.65 -3.46 3.94
C LEU A 119 6.90 -2.06 4.49
N THR A 120 8.04 -1.88 5.14
CA THR A 120 8.52 -0.53 5.47
C THR A 120 9.29 0.05 4.27
N LEU A 121 9.50 1.37 4.29
CA LEU A 121 10.37 2.00 3.29
C LEU A 121 11.78 1.40 3.29
N GLN A 122 12.30 1.05 4.46
CA GLN A 122 13.61 0.40 4.58
C GLN A 122 13.64 -0.96 3.88
N ASP A 123 12.56 -1.71 3.93
CA ASP A 123 12.45 -2.99 3.23
C ASP A 123 12.53 -2.83 1.70
N LEU A 124 12.16 -1.66 1.18
CA LEU A 124 12.18 -1.37 -0.26
C LEU A 124 13.48 -0.73 -0.75
N MET A 125 14.35 -0.24 0.14
CA MET A 125 15.50 0.57 -0.21
C MET A 125 16.85 -0.15 -0.17
N GLY A 126 16.94 -1.35 0.42
CA GLY A 126 18.19 -2.09 0.55
C GLY A 126 18.53 -2.97 -0.66
N GLU A 127 19.78 -3.04 -1.07
CA GLU A 127 20.21 -3.89 -2.19
C GLU A 127 19.91 -5.38 -1.97
N THR A 128 20.14 -5.88 -0.76
CA THR A 128 19.84 -7.27 -0.37
C THR A 128 18.33 -7.56 -0.37
N ILE A 129 17.52 -6.55 -0.22
CA ILE A 129 16.06 -6.68 -0.10
C ILE A 129 15.41 -6.89 -1.47
N LYS A 130 15.97 -6.29 -2.52
CA LYS A 130 15.46 -6.42 -3.90
C LYS A 130 15.41 -7.86 -4.38
N ALA A 131 16.47 -8.63 -4.14
CA ALA A 131 16.50 -10.04 -4.50
C ALA A 131 15.45 -10.86 -3.73
N LYS A 132 15.21 -10.50 -2.47
CA LYS A 132 14.28 -11.18 -1.56
C LYS A 132 12.81 -10.87 -1.86
N HIS A 133 12.53 -9.70 -2.43
CA HIS A 133 11.17 -9.26 -2.78
C HIS A 133 10.91 -9.25 -4.29
N ARG A 134 11.74 -9.98 -5.05
CA ARG A 134 11.62 -10.03 -6.52
C ARG A 134 10.22 -10.40 -7.00
N ALA A 135 9.57 -11.37 -6.36
CA ALA A 135 8.23 -11.79 -6.73
C ALA A 135 7.21 -10.65 -6.63
N LEU A 136 7.35 -9.77 -5.63
CA LEU A 136 6.50 -8.59 -5.47
C LEU A 136 6.73 -7.57 -6.58
N PHE A 137 8.00 -7.29 -6.92
CA PHE A 137 8.33 -6.34 -7.99
C PHE A 137 7.93 -6.86 -9.38
N ASP A 138 7.92 -8.16 -9.59
CA ASP A 138 7.52 -8.79 -10.85
C ASP A 138 5.99 -8.97 -10.95
N SER A 139 5.25 -8.77 -9.86
CA SER A 139 3.79 -8.89 -9.82
C SER A 139 3.10 -7.56 -10.08
N THR A 140 1.88 -7.60 -10.62
CA THR A 140 1.00 -6.44 -10.63
C THR A 140 0.29 -6.31 -9.30
N ILE A 141 0.51 -5.19 -8.61
CA ILE A 141 -0.16 -4.85 -7.37
C ILE A 141 -1.53 -4.27 -7.73
N ASP A 142 -2.61 -4.85 -7.20
CA ASP A 142 -3.96 -4.33 -7.45
C ASP A 142 -4.18 -3.03 -6.68
N LEU A 143 -3.79 -2.98 -5.42
CA LEU A 143 -3.93 -1.80 -4.59
C LEU A 143 -2.64 -1.54 -3.80
N LEU A 144 -2.04 -0.39 -4.00
CA LEU A 144 -0.92 0.12 -3.22
C LEU A 144 -1.43 1.15 -2.22
N LEU A 145 -1.23 0.87 -0.95
CA LEU A 145 -1.59 1.75 0.17
C LEU A 145 -0.31 2.35 0.75
N ILE A 146 -0.20 3.67 0.72
CA ILE A 146 0.97 4.37 1.22
C ILE A 146 0.58 5.06 2.52
N ASP A 147 1.00 4.48 3.62
CA ASP A 147 0.70 4.98 4.96
C ASP A 147 1.76 5.98 5.41
N GLU A 148 1.43 7.25 5.28
CA GLU A 148 2.27 8.39 5.67
C GLU A 148 2.00 8.82 7.12
N SER A 149 1.87 7.89 8.04
CA SER A 149 1.44 8.16 9.41
C SER A 149 2.34 9.15 10.17
N HIS A 150 3.54 9.42 9.67
CA HIS A 150 4.45 10.42 10.24
C HIS A 150 5.18 11.24 9.17
N TYR A 151 4.72 12.45 9.00
CA TYR A 151 5.42 13.47 8.24
C TYR A 151 6.59 14.00 9.09
N GLY A 152 7.82 13.80 8.68
CA GLY A 152 9.01 14.22 9.38
C GLY A 152 10.27 13.98 8.56
N ALA A 153 11.38 13.66 9.20
CA ALA A 153 12.71 13.48 8.59
C ALA A 153 12.80 12.48 7.43
N ARG A 154 11.70 11.77 7.12
CA ARG A 154 11.64 10.78 6.02
C ARG A 154 10.69 11.16 4.89
N ALA A 155 10.21 12.40 4.86
CA ALA A 155 9.37 12.87 3.75
C ALA A 155 10.06 12.76 2.39
N GLU A 156 11.38 12.95 2.36
CA GLU A 156 12.19 12.78 1.15
C GLU A 156 12.24 11.32 0.68
N GLU A 157 12.36 10.38 1.61
CA GLU A 157 12.35 8.94 1.30
C GLU A 157 10.99 8.49 0.74
N TYR A 158 9.89 8.98 1.31
CA TYR A 158 8.56 8.76 0.77
C TYR A 158 8.40 9.35 -0.62
N GLY A 159 8.83 10.58 -0.80
CA GLY A 159 8.84 11.23 -2.11
C GLY A 159 9.61 10.41 -3.14
N ARG A 160 10.74 9.83 -2.75
CA ARG A 160 11.54 8.96 -3.61
C ARG A 160 10.79 7.68 -4.02
N VAL A 161 10.21 6.95 -3.08
CA VAL A 161 9.41 5.74 -3.37
C VAL A 161 8.17 6.06 -4.19
N LEU A 162 7.46 7.13 -3.87
CA LEU A 162 6.29 7.60 -4.62
C LEU A 162 6.64 7.95 -6.06
N ARG A 163 7.76 8.60 -6.29
CA ARG A 163 8.26 8.95 -7.61
C ARG A 163 8.57 7.70 -8.43
N LEU A 164 9.19 6.71 -7.81
CA LEU A 164 9.51 5.43 -8.44
C LEU A 164 8.28 4.58 -8.78
N THR A 165 7.12 4.87 -8.17
CA THR A 165 5.85 4.18 -8.50
C THR A 165 5.07 4.80 -9.66
N ARG A 166 5.53 5.93 -10.22
CA ARG A 166 4.91 6.64 -11.34
C ARG A 166 5.73 6.45 -12.62
N GLU A 167 5.21 5.72 -13.59
CA GLU A 167 5.92 5.45 -14.84
C GLU A 167 6.28 6.70 -15.66
N LYS A 168 5.49 7.76 -15.57
CA LYS A 168 5.70 8.99 -16.36
C LYS A 168 6.73 9.94 -15.77
N ASP A 169 6.93 9.92 -14.47
CA ASP A 169 7.79 10.89 -13.78
C ASP A 169 9.25 10.44 -13.70
N ILE A 170 9.51 9.14 -13.88
CA ILE A 170 10.86 8.58 -13.80
C ILE A 170 11.82 9.24 -14.79
N LYS A 171 11.38 9.47 -16.03
CA LYS A 171 12.25 10.08 -17.07
C LYS A 171 12.55 11.55 -16.81
N THR A 172 11.64 12.27 -16.16
CA THR A 172 11.78 13.70 -15.93
C THR A 172 12.63 13.98 -14.67
N GLU A 173 12.50 13.13 -13.65
CA GLU A 173 13.23 13.31 -12.40
C GLU A 173 14.63 12.71 -12.41
N LEU A 174 14.87 11.66 -13.20
CA LEU A 174 16.23 11.17 -13.46
C LEU A 174 17.15 12.25 -14.06
N ARG A 175 16.59 13.29 -14.66
CA ARG A 175 17.35 14.46 -15.14
C ARG A 175 17.77 15.43 -14.03
N GLY A 176 17.15 15.35 -12.83
CA GLY A 176 17.44 16.18 -11.67
C GLY A 176 18.34 15.52 -10.62
N ILE A 177 18.72 14.26 -10.81
CA ILE A 177 19.62 13.54 -9.89
C ILE A 177 21.06 13.85 -10.28
N GLU A 178 21.75 14.57 -9.39
CA GLU A 178 23.10 15.09 -9.67
C GLU A 178 24.24 14.07 -9.48
N THR A 179 23.97 12.87 -8.94
CA THR A 179 25.01 11.86 -8.69
C THR A 179 24.75 10.55 -9.41
N ALA A 180 25.82 9.94 -9.93
CA ALA A 180 25.75 8.65 -10.61
C ALA A 180 25.29 7.50 -9.68
N GLU A 181 25.63 7.55 -8.39
CA GLU A 181 25.22 6.58 -7.38
C GLU A 181 23.71 6.61 -7.14
N ASP A 182 23.12 7.79 -7.02
CA ASP A 182 21.67 7.94 -6.90
C ASP A 182 20.92 7.43 -8.14
N TYR A 183 21.54 7.55 -9.30
CA TYR A 183 21.00 7.08 -10.57
C TYR A 183 20.99 5.56 -10.66
N GLU A 184 22.07 4.89 -10.26
CA GLU A 184 22.18 3.43 -10.27
C GLU A 184 21.22 2.79 -9.25
N ASP A 185 21.14 3.32 -8.04
CA ASP A 185 20.21 2.89 -7.00
C ASP A 185 18.74 3.03 -7.46
N ASN A 186 18.41 4.11 -8.16
CA ASN A 186 17.07 4.35 -8.67
C ASN A 186 16.71 3.45 -9.87
N GLN A 187 17.66 3.08 -10.71
CA GLN A 187 17.43 2.14 -11.82
C GLN A 187 17.22 0.71 -11.33
N GLU A 188 17.88 0.32 -10.25
CA GLU A 188 17.74 -0.99 -9.66
C GLU A 188 16.43 -1.17 -8.86
N LEU A 189 15.84 -0.06 -8.34
CA LEU A 189 14.49 -0.09 -7.80
C LEU A 189 13.50 -0.25 -8.96
N LYS A 190 13.21 -1.50 -9.31
CA LYS A 190 12.14 -1.79 -10.27
C LYS A 190 10.87 -1.09 -9.79
N THR A 191 10.28 -0.31 -10.66
CA THR A 191 9.04 0.41 -10.38
C THR A 191 7.95 -0.56 -9.95
N LEU A 192 7.34 -0.30 -8.80
CA LEU A 192 6.17 -1.05 -8.35
C LEU A 192 5.01 -0.79 -9.30
N LYS A 193 4.51 -1.85 -9.94
CA LYS A 193 3.36 -1.75 -10.84
C LYS A 193 2.09 -1.87 -10.02
N ALA A 194 1.34 -0.80 -9.89
CA ALA A 194 0.09 -0.77 -9.17
C ALA A 194 -1.05 -0.25 -10.04
N ARG A 195 -2.20 -0.93 -9.99
CA ARG A 195 -3.41 -0.51 -10.70
C ARG A 195 -4.04 0.71 -10.03
N VAL A 196 -4.11 0.72 -8.72
CA VAL A 196 -4.66 1.82 -7.91
C VAL A 196 -3.72 2.12 -6.75
N ARG A 197 -3.55 3.40 -6.44
CA ARG A 197 -2.78 3.89 -5.30
C ARG A 197 -3.65 4.76 -4.42
N ILE A 198 -3.59 4.53 -3.10
CA ILE A 198 -4.22 5.40 -2.12
C ILE A 198 -3.14 5.90 -1.16
N HIS A 199 -3.00 7.21 -1.10
CA HIS A 199 -2.16 7.87 -0.11
C HIS A 199 -2.99 8.11 1.14
N LEU A 200 -2.54 7.55 2.27
CA LEU A 200 -3.18 7.71 3.57
C LEU A 200 -2.42 8.78 4.35
N SER A 201 -3.06 9.88 4.67
CA SER A 201 -2.42 10.97 5.36
C SER A 201 -3.23 11.45 6.56
N GLY A 202 -2.54 11.67 7.68
CA GLY A 202 -3.10 12.35 8.85
C GLY A 202 -2.79 13.85 8.89
N THR A 203 -1.98 14.35 7.94
CA THR A 203 -1.56 15.75 7.87
C THR A 203 -1.90 16.35 6.50
N PRO A 204 -2.93 17.23 6.40
CA PRO A 204 -3.43 17.71 5.12
C PRO A 204 -2.50 18.66 4.40
N TYR A 205 -1.74 19.39 5.19
CA TYR A 205 -1.13 20.65 4.79
C TYR A 205 -0.09 20.52 3.67
N ARG A 206 0.69 19.44 3.62
CA ARG A 206 1.78 19.31 2.65
C ARG A 206 1.41 18.56 1.38
N ILE A 207 0.45 17.66 1.45
CA ILE A 207 0.01 16.88 0.28
C ILE A 207 -0.86 17.73 -0.63
N LEU A 208 -1.71 18.59 -0.05
CA LEU A 208 -2.55 19.53 -0.82
C LEU A 208 -1.73 20.66 -1.45
N MET A 209 -0.59 21.02 -0.86
CA MET A 209 0.31 22.04 -1.39
C MET A 209 1.11 21.61 -2.63
N GLY A 210 1.28 20.31 -2.84
CA GLY A 210 2.01 19.77 -3.99
C GLY A 210 1.20 19.70 -5.29
N SER A 211 -0.08 20.09 -5.29
CA SER A 211 -1.01 20.06 -6.46
C SER A 211 -1.06 18.72 -7.23
N GLU A 212 -0.70 17.62 -6.57
CA GLU A 212 -0.63 16.30 -7.20
C GLU A 212 -2.00 15.61 -7.30
N PHE A 213 -2.99 16.09 -6.53
CA PHE A 213 -4.33 15.53 -6.47
C PHE A 213 -5.37 16.55 -6.93
N ALA A 214 -6.25 16.13 -7.83
CA ALA A 214 -7.48 16.85 -8.12
C ALA A 214 -8.50 16.63 -7.00
N GLU A 215 -9.55 17.45 -6.93
CA GLU A 215 -10.62 17.28 -5.95
C GLU A 215 -11.27 15.90 -6.05
N GLU A 216 -11.44 15.37 -7.24
CA GLU A 216 -12.03 14.06 -7.53
C GLU A 216 -11.14 12.88 -7.12
N ASP A 217 -9.84 13.12 -6.89
CA ASP A 217 -8.91 12.13 -6.35
C ASP A 217 -9.02 11.98 -4.83
N ILE A 218 -9.66 12.93 -4.16
CA ILE A 218 -9.82 12.95 -2.70
C ILE A 218 -11.05 12.13 -2.32
N ILE A 219 -10.83 10.94 -1.76
CA ILE A 219 -11.89 10.02 -1.36
C ILE A 219 -12.32 10.20 0.10
N ALA A 220 -11.46 10.80 0.93
CA ALA A 220 -11.78 11.19 2.30
C ALA A 220 -11.06 12.48 2.67
N PHE A 221 -11.78 13.36 3.37
CA PHE A 221 -11.24 14.60 3.93
C PHE A 221 -11.91 14.87 5.27
N TYR A 222 -11.33 14.30 6.33
CA TYR A 222 -11.88 14.39 7.70
C TYR A 222 -10.82 14.92 8.65
N GLN A 223 -11.16 16.04 9.32
CA GLN A 223 -10.34 16.69 10.36
C GLN A 223 -10.67 16.16 11.74
#